data_cbe5b33dcec8240fb300cbb46ca7fbca
#
_entry.id   cbe5b33dcec8240fb300cbb46ca7fbca
#
_cell.length_a   1.000
_cell.length_b   1.000
_cell.length_c   1.000
_cell.angle_alpha   90.00
_cell.angle_beta   90.00
_cell.angle_gamma   90.00
#
_symmetry.space_group_name_H-M   'P 1'
#
loop_
_entity.id
_entity.type
_entity.pdbx_description
1 polymer ?
#
loop_
_entity_poly.entity_id
_entity_poly.type
_entity_poly.pdbx_seq_one_letter_code
_entity_poly.pdbx_strand_id
1 'polypeptide(L)'
;MPALLRMTTTAQLAGHTQGGEPLRRDMTRIALAKPYWDAECEKAAVSALSSGRWVKGPQARAFGEEFANWCGAISAVPCQSGSAALWAAMRLLDIGPGDEVIVPGMTFIATATAVSLVGATPVFADIEDEYWCICPDDVESKITSKTKAVIGVHIFGQPFSPRLRTICDSHGISLIEDAAQAHGALLEGKMAGAIGDIACFSFFPSKNMAVGGEGGMVTTTRPELAERLKRLVDHGRDDTLESVELGTNLRMSEVNASVGRVQLKHINSWVSKRRENSDELNHSTKIRENSQHAWHQLCILSDEPTSVISYFDSKGIDARVHYPIPCNRHQVYSEHFQHEISLPNCDLIAHKLVAIPVHPSLSDEELQRIKDALHHSTF
;
A
#
# COMPACT_ATOMS: atom_id res chain seq x y z
N MET A 1 -13.29 -45.27 24.98
CA MET A 1 -12.71 -45.46 23.66
C MET A 1 -13.68 -44.93 22.62
N PRO A 2 -13.44 -43.80 21.96
CA PRO A 2 -14.08 -43.49 20.72
C PRO A 2 -13.03 -43.46 19.59
N ALA A 3 -13.51 -43.83 18.41
CA ALA A 3 -12.76 -44.07 17.22
C ALA A 3 -12.21 -42.79 16.58
N LEU A 4 -10.94 -42.86 16.13
CA LEU A 4 -10.32 -41.85 15.26
C LEU A 4 -10.96 -41.87 13.88
N LEU A 5 -11.61 -40.79 13.52
CA LEU A 5 -11.89 -40.48 12.13
C LEU A 5 -10.64 -39.85 11.49
N ARG A 6 -10.03 -40.57 10.56
CA ARG A 6 -9.00 -40.04 9.67
C ARG A 6 -9.68 -39.22 8.58
N MET A 7 -9.49 -37.90 8.62
CA MET A 7 -9.75 -37.04 7.45
C MET A 7 -8.45 -36.89 6.68
N THR A 8 -8.44 -37.44 5.48
CA THR A 8 -7.41 -37.19 4.46
C THR A 8 -7.68 -35.85 3.80
N THR A 9 -6.88 -34.85 4.12
CA THR A 9 -6.79 -33.60 3.37
C THR A 9 -5.51 -33.62 2.57
N THR A 10 -5.61 -33.92 1.29
CA THR A 10 -4.58 -33.62 0.29
C THR A 10 -4.82 -32.22 -0.24
N ALA A 11 -4.23 -31.22 0.42
CA ALA A 11 -3.95 -29.95 -0.19
C ALA A 11 -2.45 -29.92 -0.52
N GLN A 12 -2.13 -30.10 -1.78
CA GLN A 12 -0.78 -29.84 -2.30
C GLN A 12 -0.51 -28.35 -2.26
N LEU A 13 0.08 -27.88 -1.16
CA LEU A 13 0.81 -26.63 -1.12
C LEU A 13 2.19 -26.91 -1.72
N ALA A 14 2.50 -26.21 -2.80
CA ALA A 14 3.74 -26.24 -3.53
C ALA A 14 4.95 -26.13 -2.61
N GLY A 15 5.92 -27.03 -2.82
CA GLY A 15 7.04 -27.29 -1.96
C GLY A 15 7.96 -26.10 -1.70
N HIS A 16 8.33 -25.95 -0.45
CA HIS A 16 9.58 -25.33 -0.07
C HIS A 16 10.70 -26.33 -0.32
N THR A 17 11.45 -26.14 -1.39
CA THR A 17 12.72 -26.83 -1.59
C THR A 17 13.80 -26.11 -0.80
N GLN A 18 14.36 -26.82 0.20
CA GLN A 18 15.62 -26.44 0.84
C GLN A 18 16.75 -26.51 -0.20
N GLY A 19 17.57 -25.46 -0.28
CA GLY A 19 18.89 -25.52 -0.90
C GLY A 19 18.92 -25.58 -2.42
N GLY A 20 18.05 -24.84 -3.11
CA GLY A 20 18.15 -24.64 -4.55
C GLY A 20 19.06 -23.45 -4.89
N GLU A 21 19.93 -23.63 -5.90
CA GLU A 21 20.57 -22.52 -6.62
C GLU A 21 19.53 -21.43 -6.91
N PRO A 22 19.91 -20.13 -6.93
CA PRO A 22 18.97 -19.07 -7.30
C PRO A 22 18.40 -19.44 -8.67
N LEU A 23 17.07 -19.63 -8.72
CA LEU A 23 16.34 -19.90 -9.96
C LEU A 23 16.85 -18.91 -10.99
N ARG A 24 17.52 -19.37 -12.04
CA ARG A 24 17.83 -18.57 -13.22
C ARG A 24 16.47 -18.04 -13.69
N ARG A 25 16.16 -16.77 -13.40
CA ARG A 25 15.01 -16.10 -13.99
C ARG A 25 15.19 -16.22 -15.50
N ASP A 26 14.24 -16.86 -16.14
CA ASP A 26 14.16 -16.85 -17.60
C ASP A 26 14.22 -15.37 -18.01
N MET A 27 15.31 -14.97 -18.69
CA MET A 27 15.55 -13.57 -19.09
C MET A 27 14.49 -13.06 -20.06
N THR A 28 13.60 -13.94 -20.51
CA THR A 28 12.48 -13.63 -21.40
C THR A 28 11.17 -13.31 -20.66
N ARG A 29 11.09 -13.55 -19.32
CA ARG A 29 9.87 -13.37 -18.55
C ARG A 29 9.72 -11.94 -18.07
N ILE A 30 8.55 -11.32 -18.33
CA ILE A 30 8.20 -9.98 -17.89
C ILE A 30 7.59 -10.06 -16.49
N ALA A 31 8.30 -9.52 -15.50
CA ALA A 31 7.85 -9.54 -14.10
C ALA A 31 6.74 -8.50 -13.86
N LEU A 32 5.82 -8.78 -12.93
CA LEU A 32 4.76 -7.85 -12.53
C LEU A 32 5.31 -6.56 -11.91
N ALA A 33 6.43 -6.64 -11.20
CA ALA A 33 7.13 -5.51 -10.61
C ALA A 33 8.64 -5.76 -10.64
N LYS A 34 9.43 -4.68 -10.80
CA LYS A 34 10.89 -4.75 -10.80
C LYS A 34 11.44 -3.58 -9.99
N PRO A 35 12.06 -3.85 -8.82
CA PRO A 35 12.72 -2.81 -8.05
C PRO A 35 13.85 -2.18 -8.86
N TYR A 36 13.97 -0.86 -8.78
CA TYR A 36 15.11 -0.15 -9.35
C TYR A 36 16.33 -0.26 -8.43
N TRP A 37 17.49 -0.48 -9.02
CA TRP A 37 18.77 -0.48 -8.35
C TRP A 37 19.89 -0.07 -9.30
N ASP A 38 20.76 0.84 -8.84
CA ASP A 38 21.90 1.33 -9.60
C ASP A 38 23.14 1.53 -8.72
N ALA A 39 24.22 2.01 -9.30
CA ALA A 39 25.48 2.28 -8.62
C ALA A 39 25.36 3.41 -7.56
N GLU A 40 24.40 4.34 -7.70
CA GLU A 40 24.17 5.39 -6.69
C GLU A 40 23.48 4.78 -5.44
N CYS A 41 22.51 3.88 -5.64
CA CYS A 41 21.90 3.11 -4.56
C CYS A 41 22.94 2.25 -3.81
N GLU A 42 23.80 1.53 -4.55
CA GLU A 42 24.87 0.72 -3.98
C GLU A 42 25.82 1.58 -3.15
N LYS A 43 26.32 2.69 -3.71
CA LYS A 43 27.21 3.61 -3.03
C LYS A 43 26.59 4.19 -1.75
N ALA A 44 25.32 4.57 -1.80
CA ALA A 44 24.58 5.09 -0.64
C ALA A 44 24.49 4.04 0.48
N ALA A 45 24.11 2.81 0.14
CA ALA A 45 24.02 1.71 1.10
C ALA A 45 25.39 1.39 1.75
N VAL A 46 26.44 1.24 0.93
CA VAL A 46 27.81 0.98 1.42
C VAL A 46 28.32 2.12 2.30
N SER A 47 28.07 3.37 1.91
CA SER A 47 28.47 4.55 2.72
C SER A 47 27.77 4.54 4.08
N ALA A 48 26.47 4.24 4.13
CA ALA A 48 25.73 4.15 5.38
C ALA A 48 26.27 3.03 6.28
N LEU A 49 26.57 1.85 5.72
CA LEU A 49 27.18 0.73 6.46
C LEU A 49 28.59 1.11 6.99
N SER A 50 29.43 1.72 6.15
CA SER A 50 30.79 2.09 6.50
C SER A 50 30.87 3.20 7.57
N SER A 51 29.79 3.99 7.73
CA SER A 51 29.71 5.02 8.77
C SER A 51 29.68 4.47 10.20
N GLY A 52 29.34 3.19 10.36
CA GLY A 52 29.11 2.54 11.67
C GLY A 52 27.86 3.03 12.40
N ARG A 53 27.13 4.01 11.86
CA ARG A 53 25.88 4.52 12.42
C ARG A 53 24.70 3.98 11.62
N TRP A 54 24.11 2.89 12.09
CA TRP A 54 23.12 2.15 11.34
C TRP A 54 21.69 2.49 11.68
N VAL A 55 21.45 3.22 12.76
CA VAL A 55 20.13 3.69 13.21
C VAL A 55 20.24 5.08 13.84
N LYS A 56 19.16 5.84 13.84
CA LYS A 56 19.07 7.19 14.45
C LYS A 56 20.12 8.17 13.92
N GLY A 57 20.44 8.08 12.66
CA GLY A 57 21.45 8.90 12.02
C GLY A 57 20.85 9.99 11.12
N PRO A 58 21.72 10.65 10.34
CA PRO A 58 21.32 11.75 9.49
C PRO A 58 20.51 11.31 8.27
N GLN A 59 20.64 10.04 7.78
CA GLN A 59 19.98 9.61 6.56
C GLN A 59 18.47 9.48 6.77
N ALA A 60 18.03 8.84 7.86
CA ALA A 60 16.62 8.70 8.16
C ALA A 60 15.94 10.07 8.36
N ARG A 61 16.59 11.00 9.06
CA ARG A 61 16.07 12.37 9.24
C ARG A 61 15.95 13.10 7.92
N ALA A 62 17.03 13.14 7.12
CA ALA A 62 17.04 13.81 5.82
C ALA A 62 16.02 13.20 4.86
N PHE A 63 15.85 11.86 4.87
CA PHE A 63 14.85 11.19 4.06
C PHE A 63 13.42 11.63 4.43
N GLY A 64 13.12 11.77 5.74
CA GLY A 64 11.83 12.30 6.18
C GLY A 64 11.59 13.74 5.70
N GLU A 65 12.57 14.62 5.88
CA GLU A 65 12.49 16.03 5.46
C GLU A 65 12.31 16.15 3.93
N GLU A 66 13.11 15.42 3.16
CA GLU A 66 13.05 15.40 1.69
C GLU A 66 11.71 14.83 1.20
N PHE A 67 11.18 13.77 1.86
CA PHE A 67 9.91 13.16 1.50
C PHE A 67 8.72 14.07 1.83
N ALA A 68 8.73 14.74 3.00
CA ALA A 68 7.70 15.73 3.37
C ALA A 68 7.64 16.86 2.35
N ASN A 69 8.80 17.41 1.96
CA ASN A 69 8.89 18.45 0.94
C ASN A 69 8.38 17.96 -0.42
N TRP A 70 8.70 16.71 -0.79
CA TRP A 70 8.29 16.13 -2.06
C TRP A 70 6.77 15.95 -2.16
N CYS A 71 6.11 15.45 -1.11
CA CYS A 71 4.65 15.22 -1.15
C CYS A 71 3.84 16.44 -0.67
N GLY A 72 4.47 17.47 -0.09
CA GLY A 72 3.79 18.66 0.42
C GLY A 72 3.20 18.48 1.82
N ALA A 73 3.65 17.48 2.58
CA ALA A 73 3.28 17.31 3.99
C ALA A 73 4.07 18.26 4.90
N ILE A 74 3.57 18.50 6.11
CA ILE A 74 4.28 19.32 7.12
C ILE A 74 5.42 18.55 7.74
N SER A 75 5.23 17.25 7.95
CA SER A 75 6.25 16.36 8.53
C SER A 75 6.13 14.96 7.95
N ALA A 76 7.27 14.28 7.85
CA ALA A 76 7.33 12.86 7.49
C ALA A 76 8.38 12.16 8.36
N VAL A 77 8.03 10.96 8.83
CA VAL A 77 8.92 10.14 9.66
C VAL A 77 9.06 8.75 9.05
N PRO A 78 10.27 8.35 8.66
CA PRO A 78 10.52 7.02 8.13
C PRO A 78 10.32 5.94 9.20
N CYS A 79 9.70 4.85 8.81
CA CYS A 79 9.48 3.69 9.66
C CYS A 79 9.81 2.38 8.94
N GLN A 80 9.71 1.26 9.66
CA GLN A 80 10.21 -0.02 9.15
C GLN A 80 9.30 -0.72 8.13
N SER A 81 8.03 -0.30 7.99
CA SER A 81 7.12 -0.85 6.98
C SER A 81 5.85 -0.01 6.83
N GLY A 82 5.08 -0.24 5.76
CA GLY A 82 3.74 0.37 5.61
C GLY A 82 2.76 -0.06 6.70
N SER A 83 2.82 -1.32 7.17
CA SER A 83 1.99 -1.79 8.28
C SER A 83 2.34 -1.09 9.60
N ALA A 84 3.63 -0.82 9.83
CA ALA A 84 4.10 -0.04 10.97
C ALA A 84 3.63 1.43 10.87
N ALA A 85 3.60 1.99 9.66
CA ALA A 85 3.06 3.33 9.41
C ALA A 85 1.57 3.42 9.76
N LEU A 86 0.76 2.46 9.32
CA LEU A 86 -0.67 2.39 9.66
C LEU A 86 -0.90 2.25 11.17
N TRP A 87 -0.14 1.38 11.84
CA TRP A 87 -0.20 1.26 13.30
C TRP A 87 0.16 2.59 14.00
N ALA A 88 1.21 3.26 13.57
CA ALA A 88 1.62 4.55 14.11
C ALA A 88 0.55 5.63 13.91
N ALA A 89 -0.13 5.64 12.75
CA ALA A 89 -1.24 6.54 12.48
C ALA A 89 -2.40 6.35 13.47
N MET A 90 -2.78 5.10 13.78
CA MET A 90 -3.79 4.81 14.79
C MET A 90 -3.38 5.35 16.17
N ARG A 91 -2.14 5.08 16.59
CA ARG A 91 -1.61 5.54 17.87
C ARG A 91 -1.49 7.06 17.95
N LEU A 92 -1.15 7.71 16.84
CA LEU A 92 -1.02 9.16 16.75
C LEU A 92 -2.35 9.89 16.95
N LEU A 93 -3.46 9.24 16.60
CA LEU A 93 -4.83 9.74 16.80
C LEU A 93 -5.49 9.22 18.09
N ASP A 94 -4.74 8.56 18.97
CA ASP A 94 -5.23 7.95 20.21
C ASP A 94 -6.37 6.93 20.00
N ILE A 95 -6.41 6.29 18.85
CA ILE A 95 -7.38 5.25 18.52
C ILE A 95 -7.06 3.97 19.30
N GLY A 96 -8.08 3.38 19.94
CA GLY A 96 -7.94 2.20 20.78
C GLY A 96 -9.26 1.49 21.08
N PRO A 97 -9.31 0.69 22.15
CA PRO A 97 -10.50 -0.10 22.50
C PRO A 97 -11.75 0.76 22.66
N GLY A 98 -12.83 0.36 22.00
CA GLY A 98 -14.11 1.06 21.97
C GLY A 98 -14.30 2.05 20.82
N ASP A 99 -13.22 2.38 20.11
CA ASP A 99 -13.26 3.21 18.91
C ASP A 99 -13.52 2.38 17.66
N GLU A 100 -14.06 3.02 16.63
CA GLU A 100 -14.31 2.46 15.31
C GLU A 100 -13.50 3.22 14.25
N VAL A 101 -12.96 2.48 13.27
CA VAL A 101 -12.31 3.04 12.10
C VAL A 101 -12.91 2.42 10.85
N ILE A 102 -13.41 3.27 9.95
CA ILE A 102 -14.00 2.80 8.68
C ILE A 102 -12.86 2.53 7.70
N VAL A 103 -12.88 1.34 7.09
CA VAL A 103 -11.86 0.86 6.14
C VAL A 103 -12.53 0.22 4.92
N PRO A 104 -11.93 0.26 3.72
CA PRO A 104 -12.51 -0.43 2.55
C PRO A 104 -12.45 -1.95 2.72
N GLY A 105 -13.48 -2.62 2.22
CA GLY A 105 -13.50 -4.09 2.15
C GLY A 105 -12.47 -4.67 1.18
N MET A 106 -12.12 -3.93 0.13
CA MET A 106 -11.09 -4.34 -0.83
C MET A 106 -9.82 -3.51 -0.68
N THR A 107 -8.84 -4.08 -0.02
CA THR A 107 -7.48 -3.54 0.15
C THR A 107 -6.53 -4.66 0.58
N PHE A 108 -5.24 -4.33 0.78
CA PHE A 108 -4.33 -5.21 1.48
C PHE A 108 -4.71 -5.28 2.97
N ILE A 109 -4.70 -6.50 3.52
CA ILE A 109 -5.22 -6.78 4.87
C ILE A 109 -4.63 -5.90 5.98
N ALA A 110 -3.41 -5.34 5.78
CA ALA A 110 -2.75 -4.48 6.77
C ALA A 110 -3.56 -3.23 7.11
N THR A 111 -4.35 -2.69 6.18
CA THR A 111 -5.25 -1.55 6.41
C THR A 111 -6.23 -1.84 7.55
N ALA A 112 -6.84 -3.03 7.55
CA ALA A 112 -7.78 -3.43 8.59
C ALA A 112 -7.09 -3.95 9.85
N THR A 113 -6.00 -4.75 9.70
CA THR A 113 -5.31 -5.31 10.88
C THR A 113 -4.63 -4.25 11.73
N ALA A 114 -4.19 -3.12 11.16
CA ALA A 114 -3.64 -2.01 11.94
C ALA A 114 -4.66 -1.46 12.95
N VAL A 115 -5.94 -1.40 12.58
CA VAL A 115 -7.04 -1.00 13.47
C VAL A 115 -7.21 -2.02 14.59
N SER A 116 -7.29 -3.30 14.25
CA SER A 116 -7.45 -4.38 15.25
C SER A 116 -6.27 -4.49 16.21
N LEU A 117 -5.04 -4.25 15.73
CA LEU A 117 -3.83 -4.32 16.56
C LEU A 117 -3.74 -3.24 17.64
N VAL A 118 -4.50 -2.14 17.52
CA VAL A 118 -4.63 -1.14 18.59
C VAL A 118 -5.87 -1.38 19.46
N GLY A 119 -6.63 -2.46 19.23
CA GLY A 119 -7.82 -2.84 19.99
C GLY A 119 -9.09 -2.12 19.53
N ALA A 120 -9.03 -1.33 18.45
CA ALA A 120 -10.19 -0.69 17.84
C ALA A 120 -10.93 -1.67 16.89
N THR A 121 -12.15 -1.31 16.51
CA THR A 121 -12.98 -2.12 15.63
C THR A 121 -12.91 -1.58 14.19
N PRO A 122 -12.44 -2.38 13.21
CA PRO A 122 -12.56 -2.00 11.80
C PRO A 122 -14.01 -2.13 11.35
N VAL A 123 -14.56 -1.07 10.78
CA VAL A 123 -15.89 -1.04 10.16
C VAL A 123 -15.69 -1.09 8.65
N PHE A 124 -16.07 -2.20 8.02
CA PHE A 124 -15.84 -2.38 6.59
C PHE A 124 -16.89 -1.64 5.77
N ALA A 125 -16.42 -0.79 4.85
CA ALA A 125 -17.23 -0.13 3.85
C ALA A 125 -16.98 -0.73 2.46
N ASP A 126 -18.02 -0.68 1.61
CA ASP A 126 -17.93 -1.15 0.23
C ASP A 126 -17.09 -0.20 -0.62
N ILE A 127 -16.82 -0.59 -1.85
CA ILE A 127 -16.06 0.18 -2.82
C ILE A 127 -16.94 0.77 -3.91
N GLU A 128 -16.48 1.82 -4.57
CA GLU A 128 -17.03 2.31 -5.82
C GLU A 128 -16.82 1.25 -6.92
N ASP A 129 -17.80 1.04 -7.78
CA ASP A 129 -17.75 0.07 -8.87
C ASP A 129 -16.78 0.48 -9.99
N GLU A 130 -16.59 1.80 -10.22
CA GLU A 130 -15.77 2.33 -11.30
C GLU A 130 -14.30 2.53 -10.93
N TYR A 131 -14.04 3.00 -9.68
CA TYR A 131 -12.70 3.41 -9.23
C TYR A 131 -12.08 2.44 -8.22
N TRP A 132 -12.87 1.51 -7.71
CA TRP A 132 -12.49 0.47 -6.74
C TRP A 132 -11.98 1.02 -5.40
N CYS A 133 -12.04 2.33 -5.20
CA CYS A 133 -11.75 2.96 -3.92
C CYS A 133 -12.95 2.86 -2.99
N ILE A 134 -12.74 3.12 -1.69
CA ILE A 134 -13.83 3.13 -0.70
C ILE A 134 -14.99 4.06 -1.14
N CYS A 135 -16.21 3.57 -1.05
CA CYS A 135 -17.42 4.30 -1.46
C CYS A 135 -17.79 5.37 -0.42
N PRO A 136 -17.82 6.66 -0.78
CA PRO A 136 -18.14 7.74 0.16
C PRO A 136 -19.55 7.61 0.76
N ASP A 137 -20.55 7.18 -0.01
CA ASP A 137 -21.92 7.05 0.47
C ASP A 137 -22.04 5.93 1.52
N ASP A 138 -21.33 4.83 1.32
CA ASP A 138 -21.30 3.74 2.29
C ASP A 138 -20.50 4.12 3.54
N VAL A 139 -19.41 4.89 3.39
CA VAL A 139 -18.68 5.48 4.53
C VAL A 139 -19.61 6.33 5.38
N GLU A 140 -20.32 7.29 4.76
CA GLU A 140 -21.19 8.22 5.46
C GLU A 140 -22.31 7.48 6.23
N SER A 141 -22.88 6.44 5.61
CA SER A 141 -23.93 5.60 6.22
C SER A 141 -23.47 4.82 7.45
N LYS A 142 -22.16 4.56 7.58
CA LYS A 142 -21.55 3.75 8.65
C LYS A 142 -20.92 4.55 9.78
N ILE A 143 -20.95 5.89 9.69
CA ILE A 143 -20.44 6.74 10.76
C ILE A 143 -21.33 6.63 12.01
N THR A 144 -20.70 6.37 13.15
CA THR A 144 -21.33 6.33 14.48
C THR A 144 -20.65 7.31 15.43
N SER A 145 -21.16 7.44 16.64
CA SER A 145 -20.50 8.24 17.70
C SER A 145 -19.15 7.65 18.16
N LYS A 146 -18.82 6.42 17.78
CA LYS A 146 -17.55 5.75 18.06
C LYS A 146 -16.53 5.90 16.95
N THR A 147 -16.95 6.35 15.76
CA THR A 147 -16.06 6.50 14.62
C THR A 147 -15.05 7.61 14.87
N LYS A 148 -13.76 7.30 14.82
CA LYS A 148 -12.64 8.22 15.03
C LYS A 148 -11.94 8.61 13.73
N ALA A 149 -11.91 7.70 12.76
CA ALA A 149 -11.24 7.93 11.50
C ALA A 149 -11.85 7.12 10.35
N VAL A 150 -11.57 7.56 9.15
CA VAL A 150 -11.72 6.80 7.90
C VAL A 150 -10.33 6.57 7.32
N ILE A 151 -10.03 5.36 6.89
CA ILE A 151 -8.84 5.07 6.09
C ILE A 151 -9.25 5.01 4.62
N GLY A 152 -8.91 6.05 3.87
CA GLY A 152 -9.01 6.05 2.41
C GLY A 152 -7.79 5.38 1.81
N VAL A 153 -7.99 4.32 1.02
CA VAL A 153 -6.90 3.64 0.31
C VAL A 153 -6.84 4.14 -1.12
N HIS A 154 -5.66 4.56 -1.54
CA HIS A 154 -5.39 4.89 -2.94
C HIS A 154 -5.05 3.61 -3.70
N ILE A 155 -6.08 2.79 -3.95
CA ILE A 155 -5.93 1.44 -4.48
C ILE A 155 -5.25 1.44 -5.86
N PHE A 156 -4.26 0.59 -6.08
CA PHE A 156 -3.46 0.46 -7.31
C PHE A 156 -2.76 1.75 -7.76
N GLY A 157 -2.88 2.84 -6.98
CA GLY A 157 -2.40 4.18 -7.30
C GLY A 157 -3.49 5.14 -7.76
N GLN A 158 -4.76 4.71 -7.76
CA GLN A 158 -5.95 5.54 -7.98
C GLN A 158 -6.29 6.33 -6.72
N PRO A 159 -6.32 7.68 -6.75
CA PRO A 159 -6.79 8.46 -5.62
C PRO A 159 -8.24 8.15 -5.25
N PHE A 160 -8.54 8.07 -3.96
CA PHE A 160 -9.91 7.96 -3.47
C PHE A 160 -10.74 9.23 -3.76
N SER A 161 -12.04 9.19 -3.53
CA SER A 161 -12.94 10.33 -3.76
C SER A 161 -12.63 11.52 -2.85
N PRO A 162 -12.54 12.76 -3.36
CA PRO A 162 -12.36 13.96 -2.53
C PRO A 162 -13.51 14.16 -1.53
N ARG A 163 -14.69 13.58 -1.77
CA ARG A 163 -15.82 13.58 -0.83
C ARG A 163 -15.47 13.03 0.55
N LEU A 164 -14.49 12.11 0.64
CA LEU A 164 -14.04 11.58 1.94
C LEU A 164 -13.53 12.70 2.86
N ARG A 165 -12.80 13.69 2.34
CA ARG A 165 -12.34 14.83 3.13
C ARG A 165 -13.54 15.63 3.65
N THR A 166 -14.51 15.94 2.79
CA THR A 166 -15.73 16.67 3.16
C THR A 166 -16.53 15.93 4.23
N ILE A 167 -16.72 14.61 4.08
CA ILE A 167 -17.43 13.77 5.06
C ILE A 167 -16.69 13.78 6.40
N CYS A 168 -15.37 13.54 6.40
CA CYS A 168 -14.59 13.54 7.63
C CYS A 168 -14.66 14.88 8.36
N ASP A 169 -14.54 16.00 7.62
CA ASP A 169 -14.62 17.36 8.19
C ASP A 169 -15.99 17.64 8.79
N SER A 170 -17.08 17.26 8.12
CA SER A 170 -18.44 17.50 8.59
C SER A 170 -18.79 16.73 9.87
N HIS A 171 -18.13 15.58 10.09
CA HIS A 171 -18.33 14.75 11.28
C HIS A 171 -17.24 14.92 12.34
N GLY A 172 -16.22 15.77 12.10
CA GLY A 172 -15.11 15.97 13.04
C GLY A 172 -14.24 14.73 13.27
N ILE A 173 -14.14 13.84 12.28
CA ILE A 173 -13.32 12.61 12.30
C ILE A 173 -12.10 12.75 11.40
N SER A 174 -11.04 11.99 11.68
CA SER A 174 -9.79 12.09 10.92
C SER A 174 -9.84 11.29 9.62
N LEU A 175 -9.20 11.83 8.56
CA LEU A 175 -8.94 11.12 7.31
C LEU A 175 -7.50 10.62 7.28
N ILE A 176 -7.32 9.31 7.18
CA ILE A 176 -6.02 8.67 7.04
C ILE A 176 -5.90 8.17 5.59
N GLU A 177 -4.76 8.47 4.96
CA GLU A 177 -4.43 7.92 3.64
C GLU A 177 -3.63 6.62 3.81
N ASP A 178 -4.11 5.50 3.29
CA ASP A 178 -3.23 4.39 2.95
C ASP A 178 -2.69 4.64 1.53
N ALA A 179 -1.51 5.26 1.49
CA ALA A 179 -0.82 5.65 0.28
C ALA A 179 0.28 4.65 -0.14
N ALA A 180 0.22 3.41 0.39
CA ALA A 180 1.21 2.37 0.11
C ALA A 180 1.38 2.03 -1.38
N GLN A 181 0.42 2.42 -2.22
CA GLN A 181 0.41 2.22 -3.67
C GLN A 181 0.37 3.55 -4.46
N ALA A 182 0.54 4.69 -3.81
CA ALA A 182 0.16 5.99 -4.39
C ALA A 182 1.31 7.02 -4.45
N HIS A 183 2.56 6.57 -4.45
CA HIS A 183 3.71 7.48 -4.61
C HIS A 183 3.57 8.30 -5.90
N GLY A 184 3.36 9.62 -5.77
CA GLY A 184 3.17 10.54 -6.88
C GLY A 184 1.77 10.57 -7.50
N ALA A 185 0.76 9.97 -6.86
CA ALA A 185 -0.64 10.18 -7.21
C ALA A 185 -1.07 11.61 -6.81
N LEU A 186 -1.94 12.23 -7.62
CA LEU A 186 -2.47 13.57 -7.36
C LEU A 186 -4.00 13.54 -7.31
N LEU A 187 -4.57 14.30 -6.39
CA LEU A 187 -6.01 14.56 -6.29
C LEU A 187 -6.22 16.07 -6.12
N GLU A 188 -6.93 16.70 -7.06
CA GLU A 188 -7.20 18.17 -7.03
C GLU A 188 -5.91 19.00 -6.83
N GLY A 189 -4.81 18.56 -7.46
CA GLY A 189 -3.50 19.23 -7.37
C GLY A 189 -2.68 18.92 -6.11
N LYS A 190 -3.23 18.20 -5.13
CA LYS A 190 -2.51 17.75 -3.94
C LYS A 190 -1.95 16.34 -4.15
N MET A 191 -0.71 16.10 -3.72
CA MET A 191 -0.10 14.77 -3.79
C MET A 191 -0.60 13.89 -2.64
N ALA A 192 -0.77 12.59 -2.91
CA ALA A 192 -0.96 11.59 -1.87
C ALA A 192 0.15 11.72 -0.81
N GLY A 193 -0.24 11.74 0.46
CA GLY A 193 0.64 12.10 1.57
C GLY A 193 0.33 13.47 2.18
N ALA A 194 -0.45 14.32 1.47
CA ALA A 194 -0.85 15.64 1.92
C ALA A 194 -2.35 15.95 1.65
N ILE A 195 -3.17 14.92 1.44
CA ILE A 195 -4.62 15.03 1.22
C ILE A 195 -5.38 14.85 2.54
N GLY A 196 -5.00 13.82 3.31
CA GLY A 196 -5.57 13.51 4.62
C GLY A 196 -4.84 14.22 5.77
N ASP A 197 -5.23 13.90 6.99
CA ASP A 197 -4.56 14.38 8.21
C ASP A 197 -3.23 13.66 8.43
N ILE A 198 -3.21 12.36 8.11
CA ILE A 198 -2.05 11.47 8.20
C ILE A 198 -2.04 10.59 6.95
N ALA A 199 -0.85 10.27 6.43
CA ALA A 199 -0.72 9.28 5.37
C ALA A 199 0.37 8.25 5.66
N CYS A 200 0.18 7.04 5.14
CA CYS A 200 1.00 5.87 5.37
C CYS A 200 1.52 5.31 4.05
N PHE A 201 2.83 5.29 3.87
CA PHE A 201 3.48 4.75 2.67
C PHE A 201 4.22 3.45 2.97
N SER A 202 4.37 2.63 1.96
CA SER A 202 5.19 1.41 1.98
C SER A 202 6.29 1.49 0.93
N PHE A 203 7.49 1.10 1.32
CA PHE A 203 8.64 0.97 0.41
C PHE A 203 9.02 -0.50 0.19
N PHE A 204 8.06 -1.41 0.35
CA PHE A 204 8.25 -2.82 0.01
C PHE A 204 8.74 -2.96 -1.45
N PRO A 205 9.60 -3.93 -1.78
CA PRO A 205 10.27 -3.99 -3.09
C PRO A 205 9.37 -3.94 -4.33
N SER A 206 8.09 -4.32 -4.24
CA SER A 206 7.16 -4.21 -5.37
C SER A 206 6.54 -2.82 -5.54
N LYS A 207 6.73 -1.90 -4.58
CA LYS A 207 6.11 -0.56 -4.61
C LYS A 207 6.78 0.34 -5.65
N ASN A 208 6.14 1.47 -5.96
CA ASN A 208 6.65 2.44 -6.94
C ASN A 208 8.02 2.99 -6.55
N MET A 209 8.34 2.95 -5.28
CA MET A 209 9.62 3.29 -4.70
C MET A 209 9.98 2.25 -3.65
N ALA A 210 11.23 1.75 -3.67
CA ALA A 210 11.76 0.76 -2.74
C ALA A 210 12.98 1.31 -1.98
N VAL A 211 13.39 0.63 -0.89
CA VAL A 211 14.51 1.08 -0.04
C VAL A 211 15.56 -0.02 0.20
N GLY A 212 15.56 -1.05 -0.67
CA GLY A 212 16.50 -2.17 -0.51
C GLY A 212 16.11 -3.17 0.59
N GLY A 213 14.83 -3.23 0.94
CA GLY A 213 14.26 -4.11 1.97
C GLY A 213 12.89 -3.62 2.40
N GLU A 214 12.53 -3.89 3.64
CA GLU A 214 11.32 -3.33 4.24
C GLU A 214 11.49 -1.85 4.55
N GLY A 215 10.39 -1.09 4.42
CA GLY A 215 10.35 0.33 4.76
C GLY A 215 8.95 0.92 4.65
N GLY A 216 8.75 2.04 5.31
CA GLY A 216 7.54 2.83 5.27
C GLY A 216 7.80 4.28 5.65
N MET A 217 6.77 5.10 5.52
CA MET A 217 6.78 6.51 5.92
C MET A 217 5.41 6.88 6.48
N VAL A 218 5.40 7.64 7.55
CA VAL A 218 4.19 8.32 8.02
C VAL A 218 4.36 9.80 7.72
N THR A 219 3.37 10.40 7.07
CA THR A 219 3.33 11.86 6.87
C THR A 219 2.14 12.47 7.62
N THR A 220 2.22 13.75 7.94
CA THR A 220 1.10 14.48 8.52
C THR A 220 1.03 15.90 7.98
N THR A 221 -0.20 16.39 7.78
CA THR A 221 -0.53 17.78 7.46
C THR A 221 -0.87 18.59 8.72
N ARG A 222 -0.83 17.94 9.91
CA ARG A 222 -1.18 18.54 11.19
C ARG A 222 0.10 18.85 12.00
N PRO A 223 0.45 20.15 12.18
CA PRO A 223 1.69 20.54 12.84
C PRO A 223 1.82 20.00 14.27
N GLU A 224 0.71 19.93 15.01
CA GLU A 224 0.67 19.47 16.39
C GLU A 224 1.00 17.97 16.54
N LEU A 225 0.89 17.18 15.47
CA LEU A 225 1.22 15.76 15.48
C LEU A 225 2.69 15.46 15.15
N ALA A 226 3.42 16.43 14.58
CA ALA A 226 4.75 16.21 14.01
C ALA A 226 5.77 15.69 15.04
N GLU A 227 5.84 16.32 16.21
CA GLU A 227 6.81 15.90 17.26
C GLU A 227 6.38 14.60 17.93
N ARG A 228 5.08 14.41 18.12
CA ARG A 228 4.55 13.17 18.67
C ARG A 228 4.85 11.97 17.78
N LEU A 229 4.73 12.14 16.46
CA LEU A 229 5.05 11.10 15.48
C LEU A 229 6.52 10.64 15.60
N LYS A 230 7.46 11.57 15.78
CA LYS A 230 8.88 11.26 15.98
C LYS A 230 9.10 10.41 17.23
N ARG A 231 8.40 10.72 18.32
CA ARG A 231 8.50 9.95 19.57
C ARG A 231 7.89 8.56 19.45
N LEU A 232 6.71 8.43 18.85
CA LEU A 232 6.00 7.14 18.71
C LEU A 232 6.84 6.07 18.03
N VAL A 233 7.60 6.44 16.99
CA VAL A 233 8.46 5.50 16.25
C VAL A 233 9.74 5.11 17.00
N ASP A 234 10.06 5.80 18.11
CA ASP A 234 11.23 5.57 18.96
C ASP A 234 10.88 5.34 20.44
N HIS A 235 10.02 4.38 20.72
CA HIS A 235 9.61 3.98 22.08
C HIS A 235 8.88 5.08 22.90
N GLY A 236 8.31 6.10 22.25
CA GLY A 236 7.65 7.22 22.92
C GLY A 236 8.61 8.14 23.70
N ARG A 237 9.89 8.14 23.34
CA ARG A 237 10.94 8.89 24.05
C ARG A 237 10.96 10.36 23.66
N ASP A 238 11.15 11.20 24.65
CA ASP A 238 11.49 12.60 24.50
C ASP A 238 13.01 12.84 24.41
N ASP A 239 13.43 14.10 24.40
CA ASP A 239 14.84 14.49 24.32
C ASP A 239 15.65 14.14 25.59
N THR A 240 14.97 13.85 26.70
CA THR A 240 15.59 13.38 27.97
C THR A 240 15.77 11.88 28.00
N LEU A 241 15.34 11.16 26.93
CA LEU A 241 15.28 9.70 26.82
C LEU A 241 14.21 9.06 27.71
N GLU A 242 13.34 9.83 28.34
CA GLU A 242 12.17 9.32 29.04
C GLU A 242 11.09 8.89 28.05
N SER A 243 10.48 7.72 28.25
CA SER A 243 9.31 7.29 27.48
C SER A 243 8.06 7.94 28.07
N VAL A 244 7.65 9.06 27.50
CA VAL A 244 6.52 9.89 27.96
C VAL A 244 5.18 9.44 27.40
N GLU A 245 5.19 8.52 26.43
CA GLU A 245 4.01 7.88 25.84
C GLU A 245 4.32 6.45 25.38
N LEU A 246 3.26 5.66 25.12
CA LEU A 246 3.43 4.31 24.59
C LEU A 246 3.80 4.34 23.11
N GLY A 247 5.06 4.16 22.83
CA GLY A 247 5.61 3.95 21.50
C GLY A 247 6.34 2.62 21.38
N THR A 248 6.90 2.33 20.23
CA THR A 248 7.68 1.11 20.01
C THR A 248 8.83 1.34 19.04
N ASN A 249 9.64 0.32 18.79
CA ASN A 249 10.70 0.40 17.80
C ASN A 249 10.14 0.22 16.37
N LEU A 250 9.86 1.34 15.72
CA LEU A 250 9.45 1.36 14.30
C LEU A 250 10.49 2.03 13.38
N ARG A 251 11.65 2.34 13.90
CA ARG A 251 12.69 3.12 13.19
C ARG A 251 13.15 2.44 11.91
N MET A 252 13.26 3.19 10.84
CA MET A 252 13.95 2.77 9.62
C MET A 252 15.46 2.74 9.86
N SER A 253 16.17 1.80 9.22
CA SER A 253 17.64 1.77 9.24
C SER A 253 18.23 2.90 8.38
N GLU A 254 19.45 3.36 8.72
CA GLU A 254 20.18 4.35 7.92
C GLU A 254 20.50 3.85 6.51
N VAL A 255 20.69 2.55 6.35
CA VAL A 255 20.94 1.93 5.04
C VAL A 255 19.72 2.07 4.15
N ASN A 256 18.54 1.66 4.64
CA ASN A 256 17.29 1.80 3.87
C ASN A 256 16.97 3.27 3.59
N ALA A 257 17.16 4.15 4.58
CA ALA A 257 16.92 5.57 4.40
C ALA A 257 17.86 6.20 3.36
N SER A 258 19.15 5.81 3.34
CA SER A 258 20.10 6.30 2.34
C SER A 258 19.72 5.88 0.91
N VAL A 259 19.29 4.65 0.73
CA VAL A 259 18.74 4.16 -0.55
C VAL A 259 17.46 4.91 -0.90
N GLY A 260 16.56 5.10 0.07
CA GLY A 260 15.31 5.85 -0.10
C GLY A 260 15.54 7.27 -0.63
N ARG A 261 16.56 7.97 -0.13
CA ARG A 261 16.95 9.31 -0.61
C ARG A 261 17.40 9.32 -2.07
N VAL A 262 18.11 8.28 -2.51
CA VAL A 262 18.50 8.14 -3.94
C VAL A 262 17.25 7.90 -4.78
N GLN A 263 16.42 6.95 -4.37
CA GLN A 263 15.19 6.57 -5.09
C GLN A 263 14.21 7.76 -5.21
N LEU A 264 14.11 8.59 -4.17
CA LEU A 264 13.23 9.77 -4.15
C LEU A 264 13.55 10.77 -5.28
N LYS A 265 14.81 10.87 -5.70
CA LYS A 265 15.21 11.75 -6.82
C LYS A 265 14.59 11.30 -8.16
N HIS A 266 14.28 10.01 -8.29
CA HIS A 266 13.80 9.40 -9.53
C HIS A 266 12.30 9.17 -9.57
N ILE A 267 11.59 9.24 -8.44
CA ILE A 267 10.19 8.81 -8.33
C ILE A 267 9.26 9.51 -9.33
N ASN A 268 9.45 10.82 -9.56
CA ASN A 268 8.60 11.57 -10.49
C ASN A 268 8.75 11.06 -11.93
N SER A 269 9.98 10.75 -12.36
CA SER A 269 10.24 10.19 -13.69
C SER A 269 9.66 8.77 -13.84
N TRP A 270 9.73 7.95 -12.78
CA TRP A 270 9.14 6.61 -12.80
C TRP A 270 7.62 6.64 -12.84
N VAL A 271 6.99 7.55 -12.12
CA VAL A 271 5.53 7.72 -12.16
C VAL A 271 5.10 8.25 -13.54
N SER A 272 5.86 9.17 -14.14
CA SER A 272 5.62 9.61 -15.53
C SER A 272 5.69 8.43 -16.50
N LYS A 273 6.77 7.62 -16.42
CA LYS A 273 6.93 6.46 -17.30
C LYS A 273 5.83 5.40 -17.09
N ARG A 274 5.33 5.20 -15.86
CA ARG A 274 4.17 4.33 -15.59
C ARG A 274 2.90 4.85 -16.28
N ARG A 275 2.68 6.17 -16.29
CA ARG A 275 1.54 6.80 -17.00
C ARG A 275 1.68 6.59 -18.51
N GLU A 276 2.86 6.87 -19.09
CA GLU A 276 3.15 6.62 -20.49
C GLU A 276 2.90 5.15 -20.87
N ASN A 277 3.44 4.21 -20.09
CA ASN A 277 3.23 2.78 -20.33
C ASN A 277 1.73 2.40 -20.25
N SER A 278 1.00 2.97 -19.28
CA SER A 278 -0.43 2.76 -19.15
C SER A 278 -1.21 3.27 -20.36
N ASP A 279 -0.89 4.49 -20.83
CA ASP A 279 -1.55 5.09 -22.00
C ASP A 279 -1.29 4.25 -23.27
N GLU A 280 -0.06 3.75 -23.45
CA GLU A 280 0.27 2.88 -24.58
C GLU A 280 -0.46 1.53 -24.58
N LEU A 281 -0.76 0.99 -23.39
CA LEU A 281 -1.47 -0.29 -23.24
C LEU A 281 -2.96 -0.19 -23.58
N ASN A 282 -3.51 1.03 -23.71
CA ASN A 282 -4.90 1.31 -24.16
C ASN A 282 -5.94 0.43 -23.47
N HIS A 283 -6.01 0.51 -22.14
CA HIS A 283 -6.91 -0.26 -21.28
C HIS A 283 -8.19 0.52 -20.94
N SER A 284 -9.17 -0.18 -20.32
CA SER A 284 -10.48 0.39 -19.95
C SER A 284 -10.56 0.91 -18.51
N THR A 285 -9.47 0.87 -17.73
CA THR A 285 -9.46 1.33 -16.34
C THR A 285 -9.79 2.83 -16.27
N LYS A 286 -10.81 3.19 -15.50
CA LYS A 286 -11.22 4.58 -15.34
C LYS A 286 -10.31 5.33 -14.37
N ILE A 287 -9.97 6.56 -14.72
CA ILE A 287 -9.24 7.49 -13.87
C ILE A 287 -10.21 8.54 -13.36
N ARG A 288 -10.19 8.81 -12.05
CA ARG A 288 -11.03 9.83 -11.42
C ARG A 288 -10.72 11.21 -12.01
N GLU A 289 -11.75 12.00 -12.25
CA GLU A 289 -11.61 13.39 -12.69
C GLU A 289 -10.77 14.21 -11.70
N ASN A 290 -10.03 15.19 -12.21
CA ASN A 290 -9.12 16.03 -11.43
C ASN A 290 -8.09 15.24 -10.60
N SER A 291 -7.74 14.02 -11.03
CA SER A 291 -6.72 13.20 -10.41
C SER A 291 -5.64 12.75 -11.40
N GLN A 292 -4.50 12.30 -10.85
CA GLN A 292 -3.47 11.61 -11.60
C GLN A 292 -3.14 10.30 -10.91
N HIS A 293 -3.35 9.21 -11.62
CA HIS A 293 -3.06 7.85 -11.15
C HIS A 293 -1.54 7.62 -11.07
N ALA A 294 -1.06 6.93 -10.02
CA ALA A 294 0.36 6.58 -9.87
C ALA A 294 0.74 5.26 -10.55
N TRP A 295 -0.23 4.51 -11.04
CA TRP A 295 -0.07 3.24 -11.73
C TRP A 295 0.91 2.28 -11.02
N HIS A 296 0.65 2.07 -9.71
CA HIS A 296 1.34 1.01 -9.00
C HIS A 296 1.09 -0.34 -9.68
N GLN A 297 -0.16 -0.58 -10.03
CA GLN A 297 -0.59 -1.71 -10.84
C GLN A 297 -1.59 -1.23 -11.90
N LEU A 298 -1.56 -1.85 -13.08
CA LEU A 298 -2.61 -1.77 -14.07
C LEU A 298 -3.45 -3.02 -13.90
N CYS A 299 -4.73 -2.84 -13.51
CA CYS A 299 -5.67 -3.94 -13.30
C CYS A 299 -6.70 -3.95 -14.43
N ILE A 300 -6.94 -5.11 -14.99
CA ILE A 300 -8.03 -5.38 -15.95
C ILE A 300 -9.12 -6.20 -15.25
N LEU A 301 -10.37 -5.89 -15.54
CA LEU A 301 -11.51 -6.62 -15.01
C LEU A 301 -11.83 -7.78 -15.96
N SER A 302 -11.96 -9.00 -15.42
CA SER A 302 -12.31 -10.19 -16.19
C SER A 302 -13.23 -11.12 -15.41
N ASP A 303 -14.23 -11.67 -16.09
CA ASP A 303 -15.07 -12.72 -15.54
C ASP A 303 -14.35 -14.08 -15.47
N GLU A 304 -13.22 -14.24 -16.21
CA GLU A 304 -12.42 -15.47 -16.29
C GLU A 304 -10.94 -15.20 -15.88
N PRO A 305 -10.68 -14.71 -14.65
CA PRO A 305 -9.32 -14.27 -14.26
C PRO A 305 -8.27 -15.38 -14.35
N THR A 306 -8.64 -16.63 -14.08
CA THR A 306 -7.74 -17.79 -14.21
C THR A 306 -7.30 -18.02 -15.64
N SER A 307 -8.21 -17.87 -16.60
CA SER A 307 -7.94 -18.00 -18.04
C SER A 307 -7.01 -16.88 -18.50
N VAL A 308 -7.26 -15.64 -18.06
CA VAL A 308 -6.40 -14.47 -18.33
C VAL A 308 -4.99 -14.73 -17.80
N ILE A 309 -4.83 -15.11 -16.53
CA ILE A 309 -3.51 -15.36 -15.92
C ILE A 309 -2.78 -16.47 -16.70
N SER A 310 -3.46 -17.57 -17.02
CA SER A 310 -2.86 -18.67 -17.78
C SER A 310 -2.42 -18.25 -19.18
N TYR A 311 -3.21 -17.38 -19.83
CA TYR A 311 -2.85 -16.85 -21.14
C TYR A 311 -1.62 -15.94 -21.05
N PHE A 312 -1.57 -14.97 -20.13
CA PHE A 312 -0.41 -14.12 -19.92
C PHE A 312 0.84 -14.93 -19.55
N ASP A 313 0.68 -15.93 -18.68
CA ASP A 313 1.77 -16.86 -18.33
C ASP A 313 2.33 -17.58 -19.55
N SER A 314 1.47 -18.04 -20.48
CA SER A 314 1.88 -18.67 -21.74
C SER A 314 2.68 -17.74 -22.67
N LYS A 315 2.55 -16.43 -22.47
CA LYS A 315 3.32 -15.39 -23.19
C LYS A 315 4.57 -14.94 -22.42
N GLY A 316 4.88 -15.57 -21.28
CA GLY A 316 5.99 -15.18 -20.43
C GLY A 316 5.75 -13.85 -19.71
N ILE A 317 4.53 -13.49 -19.40
CA ILE A 317 4.14 -12.26 -18.72
C ILE A 317 3.52 -12.62 -17.38
N ASP A 318 4.02 -12.05 -16.28
CA ASP A 318 3.40 -12.23 -14.97
C ASP A 318 2.07 -11.49 -14.90
N ALA A 319 1.03 -12.18 -14.41
CA ALA A 319 -0.26 -11.60 -14.11
C ALA A 319 -0.81 -12.22 -12.82
N ARG A 320 -1.60 -11.45 -12.04
CA ARG A 320 -2.07 -11.92 -10.74
C ARG A 320 -3.35 -11.20 -10.29
N VAL A 321 -4.27 -11.93 -9.66
CA VAL A 321 -5.44 -11.28 -9.03
C VAL A 321 -5.01 -10.48 -7.79
N HIS A 322 -5.51 -9.25 -7.67
CA HIS A 322 -5.37 -8.36 -6.52
C HIS A 322 -6.71 -7.66 -6.21
N TYR A 323 -7.34 -7.87 -5.08
CA TYR A 323 -7.04 -8.81 -4.00
C TYR A 323 -8.13 -9.88 -4.02
N PRO A 324 -7.79 -11.19 -4.06
CA PRO A 324 -8.81 -12.22 -4.37
C PRO A 324 -9.84 -12.42 -3.26
N ILE A 325 -9.55 -11.98 -2.04
CA ILE A 325 -10.41 -12.14 -0.87
C ILE A 325 -10.63 -10.74 -0.26
N PRO A 326 -11.87 -10.23 -0.20
CA PRO A 326 -12.18 -9.02 0.56
C PRO A 326 -11.81 -9.14 2.03
N CYS A 327 -11.38 -8.03 2.66
CA CYS A 327 -10.87 -8.03 4.03
C CYS A 327 -11.85 -8.61 5.05
N ASN A 328 -13.15 -8.30 4.92
CA ASN A 328 -14.22 -8.83 5.78
C ASN A 328 -14.44 -10.34 5.64
N ARG A 329 -13.95 -10.96 4.56
CA ARG A 329 -14.08 -12.41 4.28
C ARG A 329 -12.86 -13.22 4.78
N HIS A 330 -11.77 -12.57 5.18
CA HIS A 330 -10.66 -13.29 5.82
C HIS A 330 -11.10 -13.89 7.14
N GLN A 331 -10.62 -15.09 7.45
CA GLN A 331 -11.00 -15.87 8.65
C GLN A 331 -10.89 -15.04 9.93
N VAL A 332 -9.84 -14.24 10.07
CA VAL A 332 -9.61 -13.36 11.22
C VAL A 332 -10.76 -12.37 11.46
N TYR A 333 -11.55 -12.04 10.44
CA TYR A 333 -12.69 -11.13 10.55
C TYR A 333 -14.03 -11.85 10.43
N SER A 334 -14.16 -12.84 9.53
CA SER A 334 -15.41 -13.57 9.35
C SER A 334 -15.86 -14.36 10.59
N GLU A 335 -14.89 -14.82 11.40
CA GLU A 335 -15.18 -15.49 12.69
C GLU A 335 -15.40 -14.49 13.85
N HIS A 336 -14.93 -13.26 13.72
CA HIS A 336 -15.03 -12.25 14.78
C HIS A 336 -16.37 -11.51 14.76
N PHE A 337 -16.95 -11.30 13.59
CA PHE A 337 -18.25 -10.64 13.43
C PHE A 337 -19.38 -11.65 13.50
N GLN A 338 -20.34 -11.44 14.44
CA GLN A 338 -21.49 -12.35 14.67
C GLN A 338 -22.51 -12.36 13.54
N HIS A 339 -22.41 -11.47 12.57
CA HIS A 339 -23.30 -11.34 11.41
C HIS A 339 -22.50 -11.07 10.13
N GLU A 340 -23.09 -11.51 9.04
CA GLU A 340 -22.46 -11.32 7.73
C GLU A 340 -22.45 -9.84 7.34
N ILE A 341 -21.26 -9.33 6.97
CA ILE A 341 -21.09 -7.98 6.45
C ILE A 341 -21.22 -8.05 4.92
N SER A 342 -22.28 -7.45 4.39
CA SER A 342 -22.52 -7.38 2.95
C SER A 342 -21.76 -6.20 2.32
N LEU A 343 -20.89 -6.50 1.36
CA LEU A 343 -20.16 -5.54 0.55
C LEU A 343 -20.26 -5.96 -0.91
N PRO A 344 -21.40 -5.67 -1.57
CA PRO A 344 -21.72 -6.27 -2.86
C PRO A 344 -20.70 -5.95 -3.96
N ASN A 345 -20.14 -4.75 -4.02
CA ASN A 345 -19.13 -4.42 -5.01
C ASN A 345 -17.80 -5.12 -4.71
N CYS A 346 -17.37 -5.18 -3.44
CA CYS A 346 -16.19 -5.96 -3.06
C CYS A 346 -16.32 -7.42 -3.44
N ASP A 347 -17.48 -8.03 -3.12
CA ASP A 347 -17.75 -9.45 -3.39
C ASP A 347 -17.80 -9.72 -4.92
N LEU A 348 -18.30 -8.76 -5.71
CA LEU A 348 -18.39 -8.88 -7.17
C LEU A 348 -17.04 -8.70 -7.87
N ILE A 349 -16.21 -7.75 -7.40
CA ILE A 349 -15.07 -7.22 -8.16
C ILE A 349 -13.73 -7.81 -7.69
N ALA A 350 -13.53 -8.03 -6.38
CA ALA A 350 -12.21 -8.33 -5.81
C ALA A 350 -11.49 -9.50 -6.50
N HIS A 351 -12.20 -10.58 -6.80
CA HIS A 351 -11.64 -11.78 -7.42
C HIS A 351 -11.47 -11.68 -8.96
N LYS A 352 -11.96 -10.59 -9.58
CA LYS A 352 -11.96 -10.39 -11.04
C LYS A 352 -10.85 -9.45 -11.52
N LEU A 353 -10.17 -8.74 -10.63
CA LEU A 353 -9.14 -7.77 -10.98
C LEU A 353 -7.79 -8.45 -11.18
N VAL A 354 -7.35 -8.53 -12.42
CA VAL A 354 -6.06 -9.10 -12.81
C VAL A 354 -5.05 -7.98 -13.05
N ALA A 355 -4.04 -7.90 -12.20
CA ALA A 355 -2.92 -6.97 -12.35
C ALA A 355 -1.93 -7.49 -13.40
N ILE A 356 -1.48 -6.60 -14.28
CA ILE A 356 -0.47 -6.82 -15.30
C ILE A 356 0.70 -5.82 -15.17
N PRO A 357 1.89 -6.10 -15.76
CA PRO A 357 3.05 -5.23 -15.61
C PRO A 357 2.83 -3.85 -16.23
N VAL A 358 3.24 -2.79 -15.50
CA VAL A 358 3.21 -1.39 -15.95
C VAL A 358 4.42 -0.61 -15.42
N HIS A 359 5.43 -1.31 -14.86
CA HIS A 359 6.57 -0.69 -14.19
C HIS A 359 7.50 0.07 -15.15
N PRO A 360 8.26 1.08 -14.67
CA PRO A 360 9.04 1.98 -15.52
C PRO A 360 10.26 1.34 -16.19
N SER A 361 10.64 0.13 -15.77
CA SER A 361 11.77 -0.62 -16.35
C SER A 361 11.36 -1.54 -17.49
N LEU A 362 10.12 -1.45 -18.00
CA LEU A 362 9.70 -2.17 -19.21
C LEU A 362 10.43 -1.57 -20.42
N SER A 363 11.02 -2.44 -21.25
CA SER A 363 11.50 -2.05 -22.56
C SER A 363 10.34 -1.88 -23.54
N ASP A 364 10.58 -1.19 -24.66
CA ASP A 364 9.56 -1.03 -25.70
C ASP A 364 9.11 -2.38 -26.27
N GLU A 365 10.03 -3.35 -26.38
CA GLU A 365 9.70 -4.72 -26.80
C GLU A 365 8.82 -5.44 -25.78
N GLU A 366 9.13 -5.33 -24.48
CA GLU A 366 8.31 -5.90 -23.40
C GLU A 366 6.92 -5.27 -23.37
N LEU A 367 6.83 -3.95 -23.53
CA LEU A 367 5.58 -3.21 -23.57
C LEU A 367 4.73 -3.63 -24.78
N GLN A 368 5.34 -3.80 -25.96
CA GLN A 368 4.65 -4.28 -27.16
C GLN A 368 4.10 -5.71 -26.95
N ARG A 369 4.87 -6.61 -26.32
CA ARG A 369 4.40 -7.97 -25.98
C ARG A 369 3.19 -7.96 -25.05
N ILE A 370 3.16 -7.07 -24.03
CA ILE A 370 2.00 -6.91 -23.14
C ILE A 370 0.80 -6.40 -23.95
N LYS A 371 1.00 -5.41 -24.81
CA LYS A 371 -0.03 -4.82 -25.67
C LYS A 371 -0.64 -5.87 -26.61
N ASP A 372 0.20 -6.67 -27.26
CA ASP A 372 -0.25 -7.75 -28.14
C ASP A 372 -1.07 -8.79 -27.36
N ALA A 373 -0.64 -9.12 -26.13
CA ALA A 373 -1.38 -10.03 -25.26
C ALA A 373 -2.75 -9.46 -24.87
N LEU A 374 -2.86 -8.16 -24.58
CA LEU A 374 -4.12 -7.50 -24.29
C LEU A 374 -5.09 -7.50 -25.47
N HIS A 375 -4.60 -7.21 -26.69
CA HIS A 375 -5.43 -7.13 -27.89
C HIS A 375 -5.96 -8.49 -28.37
N HIS A 376 -5.23 -9.58 -28.11
CA HIS A 376 -5.64 -10.93 -28.49
C HIS A 376 -6.45 -11.64 -27.39
N SER A 377 -6.61 -11.01 -26.24
CA SER A 377 -7.46 -11.49 -25.15
C SER A 377 -8.90 -11.04 -25.40
N THR A 378 -9.75 -11.94 -25.84
CA THR A 378 -11.21 -11.77 -25.92
C THR A 378 -11.81 -12.08 -24.53
N PHE A 379 -11.42 -11.31 -23.53
CA PHE A 379 -11.93 -11.53 -22.16
C PHE A 379 -12.89 -10.45 -21.72
#